data_c6b18050bcf2046ed4205424fc370362
#
_entry.id   c6b18050bcf2046ed4205424fc370362
#
_cell.length_a   1.000
_cell.length_b   1.000
_cell.length_c   1.000
_cell.angle_alpha   90.00
_cell.angle_beta   90.00
_cell.angle_gamma   90.00
#
_symmetry.space_group_name_H-M   'P 1'
#
loop_
_entity.id
_entity.type
_entity.pdbx_description
1 polymer ?
#
loop_
_entity_poly.entity_id
_entity_poly.type
_entity_poly.pdbx_seq_one_letter_code
_entity_poly.pdbx_strand_id
1 'polypeptide(L)'
;NMTGLQNLVFYAAIFGIPEQEGKKRALSLLEKLELEEAAHQKLEAYSTGMRQRLSLARALIHCPKVLFLDEPTSGLDPESAQNVNRLIRELADAQKTTVFLCTHQLRYAQEICTRYGLIDEGKLLAVGTLGELREKVGSGAELRIRAGNIPEDMRLPDSAAGRRWQKERRQVKENKAEKTD
;
A
#
# COMPACT_ATOMS: atom_id res chain seq x y z
N ASN A 1 31.10 6.48 2.21
CA ASN A 1 30.49 5.17 1.94
C ASN A 1 30.09 4.51 3.26
N MET A 2 28.84 4.76 3.72
CA MET A 2 28.32 4.38 5.03
C MET A 2 27.68 2.98 5.00
N THR A 3 27.66 2.32 6.15
CA THR A 3 26.80 1.14 6.38
C THR A 3 25.36 1.56 6.72
N GLY A 4 24.41 0.63 6.72
CA GLY A 4 23.03 0.91 7.11
C GLY A 4 22.93 1.52 8.51
N LEU A 5 23.62 0.94 9.48
CA LEU A 5 23.67 1.43 10.85
C LEU A 5 24.28 2.86 10.93
N GLN A 6 25.44 3.06 10.29
CA GLN A 6 26.10 4.37 10.27
C GLN A 6 25.20 5.44 9.64
N ASN A 7 24.47 5.09 8.59
CA ASN A 7 23.53 6.01 7.95
C ASN A 7 22.41 6.43 8.91
N LEU A 8 21.78 5.51 9.63
CA LEU A 8 20.73 5.85 10.58
C LEU A 8 21.25 6.67 11.76
N VAL A 9 22.43 6.33 12.31
CA VAL A 9 23.06 7.10 13.39
C VAL A 9 23.38 8.52 12.93
N PHE A 10 23.86 8.68 11.69
CA PHE A 10 24.10 10.00 11.10
C PHE A 10 22.80 10.81 11.00
N TYR A 11 21.71 10.23 10.53
CA TYR A 11 20.41 10.92 10.50
C TYR A 11 19.91 11.24 11.90
N ALA A 12 20.08 10.35 12.88
CA ALA A 12 19.74 10.64 14.28
C ALA A 12 20.50 11.88 14.80
N ALA A 13 21.79 11.98 14.49
CA ALA A 13 22.60 13.12 14.88
C ALA A 13 22.14 14.44 14.23
N ILE A 14 21.69 14.42 12.96
CA ILE A 14 21.09 15.59 12.28
C ILE A 14 19.87 16.11 13.05
N PHE A 15 19.07 15.21 13.64
CA PHE A 15 17.91 15.58 14.47
C PHE A 15 18.26 15.85 15.93
N GLY A 16 19.55 15.97 16.28
CA GLY A 16 20.01 16.30 17.63
C GLY A 16 19.85 15.16 18.64
N ILE A 17 19.66 13.91 18.17
CA ILE A 17 19.53 12.73 19.04
C ILE A 17 20.94 12.32 19.51
N PRO A 18 21.18 12.15 20.84
CA PRO A 18 22.47 11.68 21.35
C PRO A 18 22.90 10.36 20.72
N GLU A 19 24.21 10.17 20.51
CA GLU A 19 24.75 9.00 19.78
C GLU A 19 24.28 7.67 20.32
N GLN A 20 24.32 7.47 21.63
CA GLN A 20 23.85 6.22 22.26
C GLN A 20 22.38 5.93 21.99
N GLU A 21 21.53 6.95 22.12
CA GLU A 21 20.10 6.83 21.84
C GLU A 21 19.85 6.63 20.34
N GLY A 22 20.55 7.38 19.47
CA GLY A 22 20.50 7.23 18.03
C GLY A 22 20.88 5.81 17.58
N LYS A 23 21.94 5.26 18.16
CA LYS A 23 22.36 3.88 17.87
C LYS A 23 21.32 2.85 18.33
N LYS A 24 20.73 3.03 19.52
CA LYS A 24 19.67 2.15 20.03
C LYS A 24 18.45 2.16 19.12
N ARG A 25 17.98 3.36 18.73
CA ARG A 25 16.84 3.52 17.80
C ARG A 25 17.16 2.93 16.43
N ALA A 26 18.36 3.17 15.90
CA ALA A 26 18.79 2.65 14.61
C ALA A 26 18.75 1.12 14.58
N LEU A 27 19.28 0.44 15.61
CA LEU A 27 19.24 -1.01 15.70
C LEU A 27 17.81 -1.55 15.78
N SER A 28 16.95 -0.93 16.60
CA SER A 28 15.54 -1.33 16.69
C SER A 28 14.78 -1.14 15.36
N LEU A 29 15.07 -0.08 14.60
CA LEU A 29 14.45 0.13 13.29
C LEU A 29 14.97 -0.84 12.23
N LEU A 30 16.27 -1.17 12.25
CA LEU A 30 16.84 -2.17 11.36
C LEU A 30 16.21 -3.55 11.60
N GLU A 31 16.03 -3.94 12.86
CA GLU A 31 15.34 -5.19 13.24
C GLU A 31 13.89 -5.18 12.74
N LYS A 32 13.09 -4.15 13.06
CA LYS A 32 11.69 -4.05 12.63
C LYS A 32 11.50 -4.06 11.11
N LEU A 33 12.51 -3.64 10.37
CA LEU A 33 12.50 -3.56 8.91
C LEU A 33 13.32 -4.68 8.25
N GLU A 34 13.70 -5.72 9.01
CA GLU A 34 14.43 -6.90 8.51
C GLU A 34 15.73 -6.52 7.78
N LEU A 35 16.48 -5.62 8.38
CA LEU A 35 17.77 -5.16 7.89
C LEU A 35 18.90 -5.40 8.88
N GLU A 36 18.67 -6.13 9.99
CA GLU A 36 19.64 -6.37 11.04
C GLU A 36 20.90 -7.10 10.53
N GLU A 37 20.73 -8.14 9.71
CA GLU A 37 21.85 -8.87 9.12
C GLU A 37 22.68 -8.00 8.15
N ALA A 38 22.04 -7.01 7.54
CA ALA A 38 22.68 -6.08 6.62
C ALA A 38 23.13 -4.77 7.30
N ALA A 39 22.95 -4.62 8.62
CA ALA A 39 23.23 -3.38 9.36
C ALA A 39 24.67 -2.87 9.12
N HIS A 40 25.63 -3.77 9.00
CA HIS A 40 27.06 -3.48 8.80
C HIS A 40 27.51 -3.55 7.33
N GLN A 41 26.63 -3.90 6.40
CA GLN A 41 26.91 -3.87 4.97
C GLN A 41 26.88 -2.43 4.45
N LYS A 42 27.72 -2.15 3.47
CA LYS A 42 27.74 -0.84 2.77
C LYS A 42 26.46 -0.64 1.95
N LEU A 43 25.94 0.57 1.91
CA LEU A 43 24.70 0.90 1.19
C LEU A 43 24.75 0.58 -0.31
N GLU A 44 25.96 0.53 -0.88
CA GLU A 44 26.16 0.12 -2.28
C GLU A 44 25.70 -1.32 -2.53
N ALA A 45 25.85 -2.19 -1.54
CA ALA A 45 25.45 -3.61 -1.62
C ALA A 45 23.96 -3.84 -1.34
N TYR A 46 23.20 -2.79 -0.95
CA TYR A 46 21.77 -2.93 -0.67
C TYR A 46 20.97 -3.11 -1.95
N SER A 47 20.04 -4.07 -1.93
CA SER A 47 19.02 -4.20 -2.98
C SER A 47 18.09 -3.00 -3.00
N THR A 48 17.26 -2.88 -4.04
CA THR A 48 16.24 -1.82 -4.12
C THR A 48 15.27 -1.88 -2.93
N GLY A 49 14.78 -3.05 -2.57
CA GLY A 49 13.90 -3.25 -1.41
C GLY A 49 14.58 -2.92 -0.08
N MET A 50 15.85 -3.29 0.11
CA MET A 50 16.61 -2.90 1.30
C MET A 50 16.80 -1.38 1.39
N ARG A 51 17.05 -0.72 0.27
CA ARG A 51 17.15 0.77 0.22
C ARG A 51 15.82 1.43 0.55
N GLN A 52 14.70 0.89 0.08
CA GLN A 52 13.36 1.38 0.38
C GLN A 52 13.06 1.27 1.88
N ARG A 53 13.32 0.11 2.48
CA ARG A 53 13.15 -0.12 3.93
C ARG A 53 14.07 0.78 4.77
N LEU A 54 15.31 0.97 4.36
CA LEU A 54 16.22 1.90 5.03
C LEU A 54 15.75 3.37 4.90
N SER A 55 15.15 3.75 3.77
CA SER A 55 14.57 5.08 3.59
C SER A 55 13.42 5.33 4.58
N LEU A 56 12.58 4.32 4.80
CA LEU A 56 11.54 4.37 5.84
C LEU A 56 12.15 4.49 7.24
N ALA A 57 13.20 3.70 7.56
CA ALA A 57 13.90 3.79 8.84
C ALA A 57 14.44 5.21 9.11
N ARG A 58 15.01 5.87 8.08
CA ARG A 58 15.46 7.27 8.18
C ARG A 58 14.34 8.23 8.52
N ALA A 59 13.18 8.05 7.89
CA ALA A 59 12.01 8.89 8.16
C ALA A 59 11.46 8.69 9.59
N LEU A 60 11.76 7.56 10.22
CA LEU A 60 11.24 7.19 11.54
C LEU A 60 12.22 7.46 12.69
N ILE A 61 13.52 7.64 12.44
CA ILE A 61 14.56 7.70 13.49
C ILE A 61 14.30 8.80 14.53
N HIS A 62 13.67 9.89 14.13
CA HIS A 62 13.36 11.04 14.98
C HIS A 62 11.96 11.01 15.59
N CYS A 63 11.21 9.90 15.47
CA CYS A 63 9.85 9.71 15.97
C CYS A 63 8.90 10.85 15.56
N PRO A 64 8.61 11.01 14.27
CA PRO A 64 7.80 12.11 13.76
C PRO A 64 6.35 12.03 14.24
N LYS A 65 5.72 13.20 14.48
CA LYS A 65 4.27 13.28 14.74
C LYS A 65 3.44 13.16 13.46
N VAL A 66 4.02 13.53 12.32
CA VAL A 66 3.40 13.45 10.99
C VAL A 66 4.40 12.82 10.03
N LEU A 67 3.96 11.83 9.29
CA LEU A 67 4.76 11.06 8.34
C LEU A 67 4.08 11.08 6.97
N PHE A 68 4.81 11.47 5.94
CA PHE A 68 4.38 11.40 4.54
C PHE A 68 5.12 10.27 3.85
N LEU A 69 4.37 9.35 3.27
CA LEU A 69 4.88 8.18 2.55
C LEU A 69 4.34 8.17 1.13
N ASP A 70 5.23 8.07 0.17
CA ASP A 70 4.89 7.92 -1.24
C ASP A 70 5.35 6.54 -1.69
N GLU A 71 4.37 5.69 -2.07
CA GLU A 71 4.56 4.30 -2.50
C GLU A 71 5.55 3.51 -1.62
N PRO A 72 5.37 3.44 -0.28
CA PRO A 72 6.38 2.88 0.63
C PRO A 72 6.65 1.40 0.43
N THR A 73 5.76 0.67 -0.23
CA THR A 73 5.87 -0.76 -0.52
C THR A 73 6.25 -1.07 -1.97
N SER A 74 6.51 -0.04 -2.78
CA SER A 74 6.89 -0.23 -4.18
C SER A 74 8.24 -0.96 -4.30
N GLY A 75 8.28 -1.99 -5.14
CA GLY A 75 9.50 -2.79 -5.36
C GLY A 75 9.86 -3.75 -4.22
N LEU A 76 8.97 -3.91 -3.22
CA LEU A 76 9.11 -4.94 -2.19
C LEU A 76 8.40 -6.23 -2.63
N ASP A 77 8.93 -7.35 -2.16
CA ASP A 77 8.21 -8.63 -2.19
C ASP A 77 6.97 -8.58 -1.26
N PRO A 78 5.99 -9.49 -1.43
CA PRO A 78 4.75 -9.44 -0.68
C PRO A 78 4.91 -9.52 0.85
N GLU A 79 5.90 -10.27 1.34
CA GLU A 79 6.16 -10.44 2.77
C GLU A 79 6.74 -9.17 3.37
N SER A 80 7.79 -8.61 2.75
CA SER A 80 8.36 -7.32 3.14
C SER A 80 7.34 -6.18 3.06
N ALA A 81 6.45 -6.17 2.06
CA ALA A 81 5.38 -5.18 1.95
C ALA A 81 4.39 -5.28 3.12
N GLN A 82 4.00 -6.49 3.53
CA GLN A 82 3.13 -6.70 4.69
C GLN A 82 3.79 -6.23 6.00
N ASN A 83 5.09 -6.48 6.17
CA ASN A 83 5.84 -6.03 7.35
C ASN A 83 5.91 -4.50 7.44
N VAL A 84 6.16 -3.83 6.32
CA VAL A 84 6.10 -2.35 6.24
C VAL A 84 4.70 -1.83 6.57
N ASN A 85 3.64 -2.42 6.04
CA ASN A 85 2.26 -2.03 6.32
C ASN A 85 1.90 -2.21 7.80
N ARG A 86 2.33 -3.31 8.42
CA ARG A 86 2.15 -3.55 9.86
C ARG A 86 2.85 -2.49 10.70
N LEU A 87 4.10 -2.16 10.36
CA LEU A 87 4.84 -1.10 11.04
C LEU A 87 4.15 0.26 10.91
N ILE A 88 3.66 0.62 9.72
CA ILE A 88 2.92 1.87 9.51
C ILE A 88 1.67 1.92 10.40
N ARG A 89 0.93 0.82 10.50
CA ARG A 89 -0.25 0.72 11.36
C ARG A 89 0.11 0.85 12.85
N GLU A 90 1.16 0.17 13.29
CA GLU A 90 1.65 0.29 14.68
C GLU A 90 2.03 1.74 15.04
N LEU A 91 2.65 2.47 14.11
CA LEU A 91 3.00 3.88 14.30
C LEU A 91 1.75 4.76 14.46
N ALA A 92 0.72 4.51 13.67
CA ALA A 92 -0.53 5.27 13.76
C ALA A 92 -1.29 4.96 15.06
N ASP A 93 -1.41 3.68 15.41
CA ASP A 93 -2.24 3.22 16.55
C ASP A 93 -1.55 3.45 17.90
N ALA A 94 -0.30 2.99 18.05
CA ALA A 94 0.43 2.99 19.32
C ALA A 94 1.17 4.31 19.58
N GLN A 95 1.79 4.89 18.55
CA GLN A 95 2.61 6.11 18.71
C GLN A 95 1.86 7.40 18.38
N LYS A 96 0.59 7.29 17.96
CA LYS A 96 -0.25 8.45 17.59
C LYS A 96 0.36 9.29 16.46
N THR A 97 1.16 8.68 15.60
CA THR A 97 1.71 9.34 14.41
C THR A 97 0.61 9.49 13.35
N THR A 98 0.40 10.70 12.85
CA THR A 98 -0.48 10.91 11.71
C THR A 98 0.26 10.52 10.44
N VAL A 99 -0.24 9.52 9.72
CA VAL A 99 0.38 9.04 8.48
C VAL A 99 -0.43 9.46 7.27
N PHE A 100 0.22 10.15 6.32
CA PHE A 100 -0.30 10.40 4.97
C PHE A 100 0.37 9.42 4.02
N LEU A 101 -0.42 8.54 3.42
CA LEU A 101 0.03 7.53 2.50
C LEU A 101 -0.49 7.82 1.10
N CYS A 102 0.42 8.01 0.13
CA CYS A 102 0.09 8.02 -1.28
C CYS A 102 0.38 6.63 -1.86
N THR A 103 -0.59 5.99 -2.48
CA THR A 103 -0.42 4.70 -3.13
C THR A 103 -1.51 4.43 -4.17
N HIS A 104 -1.15 3.70 -5.23
CA HIS A 104 -2.10 3.13 -6.17
C HIS A 104 -2.54 1.71 -5.78
N GLN A 105 -1.96 1.12 -4.76
CA GLN A 105 -2.25 -0.23 -4.27
C GLN A 105 -3.43 -0.22 -3.30
N LEU A 106 -4.65 -0.11 -3.84
CA LEU A 106 -5.89 0.03 -3.05
C LEU A 106 -6.09 -1.05 -1.99
N ARG A 107 -5.64 -2.28 -2.26
CA ARG A 107 -5.78 -3.38 -1.31
C ARG A 107 -5.03 -3.09 -0.01
N TYR A 108 -3.78 -2.65 -0.09
CA TYR A 108 -2.99 -2.32 1.10
C TYR A 108 -3.53 -1.07 1.80
N ALA A 109 -3.95 -0.05 1.02
CA ALA A 109 -4.59 1.12 1.61
C ALA A 109 -5.82 0.74 2.46
N GLN A 110 -6.63 -0.22 2.02
CA GLN A 110 -7.82 -0.69 2.76
C GLN A 110 -7.47 -1.37 4.08
N GLU A 111 -6.29 -1.97 4.20
CA GLU A 111 -5.84 -2.65 5.42
C GLU A 111 -5.32 -1.68 6.49
N ILE A 112 -4.77 -0.53 6.08
CA ILE A 112 -4.04 0.37 6.99
C ILE A 112 -4.64 1.76 7.12
N CYS A 113 -5.38 2.27 6.13
CA CYS A 113 -5.93 3.62 6.15
C CYS A 113 -7.31 3.68 6.80
N THR A 114 -7.55 4.71 7.61
CA THR A 114 -8.85 5.01 8.21
C THR A 114 -9.68 5.99 7.38
N ARG A 115 -9.00 6.85 6.61
CA ARG A 115 -9.63 7.84 5.71
C ARG A 115 -8.89 7.84 4.37
N TYR A 116 -9.60 8.22 3.33
CA TYR A 116 -9.13 8.20 1.94
C TYR A 116 -9.40 9.53 1.27
N GLY A 117 -8.46 9.99 0.46
CA GLY A 117 -8.63 11.07 -0.50
C GLY A 117 -8.46 10.52 -1.91
N LEU A 118 -9.45 10.73 -2.76
CA LEU A 118 -9.36 10.39 -4.19
C LEU A 118 -8.89 11.60 -4.96
N ILE A 119 -7.77 11.46 -5.67
CA ILE A 119 -7.19 12.53 -6.49
C ILE A 119 -7.17 12.08 -7.94
N ASP A 120 -7.61 12.95 -8.84
CA ASP A 120 -7.55 12.76 -10.28
C ASP A 120 -7.19 14.09 -10.95
N GLU A 121 -6.28 14.06 -11.92
CA GLU A 121 -5.78 15.26 -12.62
C GLU A 121 -5.38 16.41 -11.67
N GLY A 122 -4.78 16.08 -10.52
CA GLY A 122 -4.38 17.08 -9.51
C GLY A 122 -5.53 17.69 -8.69
N LYS A 123 -6.76 17.20 -8.86
CA LYS A 123 -7.95 17.66 -8.12
C LYS A 123 -8.37 16.62 -7.09
N LEU A 124 -8.68 17.08 -5.88
CA LEU A 124 -9.26 16.24 -4.84
C LEU A 124 -10.75 16.03 -5.12
N LEU A 125 -11.12 14.82 -5.55
CA LEU A 125 -12.49 14.49 -5.94
C LEU A 125 -13.39 14.19 -4.74
N ALA A 126 -12.87 13.45 -3.78
CA ALA A 126 -13.63 13.07 -2.59
C ALA A 126 -12.69 12.75 -1.42
N VAL A 127 -13.18 12.97 -0.19
CA VAL A 127 -12.52 12.56 1.06
C VAL A 127 -13.56 11.90 1.94
N GLY A 128 -13.15 10.82 2.62
CA GLY A 128 -14.00 10.12 3.56
C GLY A 128 -13.45 8.78 3.99
N THR A 129 -14.21 8.05 4.81
CA THR A 129 -14.02 6.62 5.06
C THR A 129 -14.37 5.82 3.80
N LEU A 130 -14.00 4.56 3.76
CA LEU A 130 -14.33 3.69 2.63
C LEU A 130 -15.85 3.57 2.40
N GLY A 131 -16.65 3.54 3.49
CA GLY A 131 -18.11 3.54 3.43
C GLY A 131 -18.67 4.80 2.79
N GLU A 132 -18.26 5.97 3.29
CA GLU A 132 -18.68 7.27 2.76
C GLU A 132 -18.31 7.46 1.28
N LEU A 133 -17.14 6.96 0.86
CA LEU A 133 -16.72 7.04 -0.53
C LEU A 133 -17.56 6.12 -1.43
N ARG A 134 -17.89 4.91 -0.96
CA ARG A 134 -18.78 4.00 -1.70
C ARG A 134 -20.17 4.58 -1.91
N GLU A 135 -20.71 5.24 -0.92
CA GLU A 135 -22.01 5.93 -1.03
C GLU A 135 -21.97 7.07 -2.06
N LYS A 136 -20.88 7.87 -2.06
CA LYS A 136 -20.71 9.00 -2.98
C LYS A 136 -20.49 8.57 -4.45
N VAL A 137 -19.79 7.47 -4.68
CA VAL A 137 -19.50 6.95 -6.03
C VAL A 137 -20.71 6.23 -6.63
N GLY A 138 -21.75 6.03 -5.84
CA GLY A 138 -22.94 5.26 -6.20
C GLY A 138 -22.76 3.78 -5.97
N SER A 139 -23.82 3.14 -5.50
CA SER A 139 -23.85 1.71 -5.12
C SER A 139 -23.86 0.78 -6.34
N GLY A 140 -22.87 0.87 -7.18
CA GLY A 140 -22.56 -0.19 -8.13
C GLY A 140 -21.97 -1.37 -7.36
N ALA A 141 -22.81 -2.22 -6.81
CA ALA A 141 -22.32 -3.48 -6.24
C ALA A 141 -21.73 -4.33 -7.37
N GLU A 142 -20.39 -4.41 -7.43
CA GLU A 142 -19.72 -5.33 -8.35
C GLU A 142 -19.74 -6.73 -7.73
N LEU A 143 -20.68 -7.56 -8.17
CA LEU A 143 -20.72 -8.98 -7.82
C LEU A 143 -19.82 -9.75 -8.79
N ARG A 144 -18.63 -10.16 -8.38
CA ARG A 144 -17.76 -11.04 -9.17
C ARG A 144 -18.10 -12.51 -8.89
N ILE A 145 -18.88 -13.12 -9.79
CA ILE A 145 -19.18 -14.54 -9.73
C ILE A 145 -18.17 -15.28 -10.64
N ARG A 146 -17.33 -16.15 -10.06
CA ARG A 146 -16.57 -17.14 -10.82
C ARG A 146 -17.37 -18.42 -10.87
N ALA A 147 -18.03 -18.68 -11.99
CA ALA A 147 -18.75 -19.92 -12.22
C ALA A 147 -18.10 -20.68 -13.38
N GLY A 148 -17.78 -21.97 -13.19
CA GLY A 148 -17.21 -22.83 -14.23
C GLY A 148 -18.21 -23.17 -15.33
N ASN A 149 -19.50 -23.37 -14.97
CA ASN A 149 -20.62 -23.54 -15.90
C ASN A 149 -21.79 -22.66 -15.46
N ILE A 150 -22.15 -21.69 -16.28
CA ILE A 150 -23.31 -20.83 -16.05
C ILE A 150 -24.49 -21.42 -16.81
N PRO A 151 -25.59 -21.84 -16.14
CA PRO A 151 -26.80 -22.32 -16.80
C PRO A 151 -27.33 -21.32 -17.82
N GLU A 152 -27.86 -21.81 -18.94
CA GLU A 152 -28.31 -20.91 -20.03
C GLU A 152 -29.53 -20.07 -19.65
N ASP A 153 -30.32 -20.53 -18.71
CA ASP A 153 -31.55 -19.92 -18.18
C ASP A 153 -31.31 -18.94 -17.02
N MET A 154 -30.06 -18.81 -16.54
CA MET A 154 -29.75 -17.90 -15.45
C MET A 154 -30.05 -16.44 -15.82
N ARG A 155 -31.01 -15.84 -15.12
CA ARG A 155 -31.36 -14.42 -15.24
C ARG A 155 -30.83 -13.65 -14.04
N LEU A 156 -30.06 -12.59 -14.29
CA LEU A 156 -29.68 -11.66 -13.25
C LEU A 156 -30.80 -10.60 -13.06
N PRO A 157 -30.89 -10.02 -11.83
CA PRO A 157 -31.84 -8.96 -11.56
C PRO A 157 -31.71 -7.81 -12.56
N ASP A 158 -32.81 -7.10 -12.83
CA ASP A 158 -32.86 -5.99 -13.79
C ASP A 158 -32.19 -4.73 -13.26
N SER A 159 -30.88 -4.84 -13.00
CA SER A 159 -29.98 -3.79 -12.56
C SER A 159 -29.05 -3.34 -13.69
N ALA A 160 -28.41 -2.18 -13.54
CA ALA A 160 -27.42 -1.71 -14.51
C ALA A 160 -26.29 -2.72 -14.74
N ALA A 161 -25.87 -3.45 -13.67
CA ALA A 161 -24.89 -4.52 -13.74
C ALA A 161 -25.42 -5.75 -14.50
N GLY A 162 -26.67 -6.14 -14.29
CA GLY A 162 -27.33 -7.24 -15.00
C GLY A 162 -27.46 -6.96 -16.50
N ARG A 163 -27.83 -5.73 -16.88
CA ARG A 163 -27.92 -5.29 -18.31
C ARG A 163 -26.55 -5.29 -18.98
N ARG A 164 -25.51 -4.85 -18.29
CA ARG A 164 -24.12 -4.87 -18.82
C ARG A 164 -23.64 -6.32 -19.05
N TRP A 165 -23.86 -7.22 -18.11
CA TRP A 165 -23.53 -8.63 -18.22
C TRP A 165 -24.26 -9.32 -19.39
N GLN A 166 -25.55 -9.05 -19.58
CA GLN A 166 -26.33 -9.59 -20.69
C GLN A 166 -25.78 -9.11 -22.05
N LYS A 167 -25.32 -7.84 -22.14
CA LYS A 167 -24.69 -7.28 -23.35
C LYS A 167 -23.34 -7.94 -23.65
N GLU A 168 -22.49 -8.10 -22.65
CA GLU A 168 -21.20 -8.78 -22.79
C GLU A 168 -21.35 -10.27 -23.18
N ARG A 169 -22.35 -10.95 -22.61
CA ARG A 169 -22.66 -12.35 -22.96
C ARG A 169 -23.14 -12.54 -24.40
N ARG A 170 -23.91 -11.59 -24.94
CA ARG A 170 -24.31 -11.57 -26.36
C ARG A 170 -23.11 -11.43 -27.26
N GLN A 171 -22.23 -10.48 -26.96
CA GLN A 171 -21.02 -10.19 -27.75
C GLN A 171 -20.06 -11.39 -27.78
N VAL A 172 -19.92 -12.13 -26.67
CA VAL A 172 -19.11 -13.36 -26.61
C VAL A 172 -19.73 -14.50 -27.43
N LYS A 173 -21.07 -14.61 -27.48
CA LYS A 173 -21.75 -15.61 -28.32
C LYS A 173 -21.62 -15.27 -29.82
N GLU A 174 -21.76 -14.01 -30.21
CA GLU A 174 -21.59 -13.54 -31.58
C GLU A 174 -20.15 -13.78 -32.08
N ASN A 175 -19.15 -13.41 -31.29
CA ASN A 175 -17.73 -13.66 -31.63
C ASN A 175 -17.33 -15.15 -31.67
N LYS A 176 -18.09 -16.05 -31.00
CA LYS A 176 -17.89 -17.49 -31.11
C LYS A 176 -18.55 -18.06 -32.35
N ALA A 177 -19.70 -17.54 -32.77
CA ALA A 177 -20.39 -17.97 -33.99
C ALA A 177 -19.59 -17.60 -35.26
N GLU A 178 -18.99 -16.39 -35.30
CA GLU A 178 -18.17 -15.93 -36.41
C GLU A 178 -16.81 -16.68 -36.59
N LYS A 179 -16.37 -17.44 -35.59
CA LYS A 179 -15.13 -18.25 -35.64
C LYS A 179 -15.36 -19.72 -36.03
N THR A 180 -16.61 -20.12 -36.29
CA THR A 180 -16.99 -21.51 -36.55
C THR A 180 -17.47 -21.71 -38.01
N ASP A 181 -17.52 -20.64 -38.83
CA ASP A 181 -17.67 -20.63 -40.27
C ASP A 181 -16.30 -20.38 -40.94
#